data_e13ba1e3a5a22cf493b2b49e14f54e87
#
_entry.id   e13ba1e3a5a22cf493b2b49e14f54e87
#
_cell.length_a   1.000
_cell.length_b   1.000
_cell.length_c   1.000
_cell.angle_alpha   90.00
_cell.angle_beta   90.00
_cell.angle_gamma   90.00
#
_symmetry.space_group_name_H-M   'P 1'
#
loop_
_entity.id
_entity.type
_entity.pdbx_description
1 polymer ?
#
loop_
_entity_poly.entity_id
_entity_poly.type
_entity_poly.pdbx_seq_one_letter_code
_entity_poly.pdbx_strand_id
1 'polypeptide(L)'
;MPKARTIAFLVAAATTSLFDHNDSALAQAQPCRSREYAHNAYTVCEVDLAKHTVRLYWKRSDGTPYAYLSNLPRALEREADTLLFATNAGMFDPALKPVGLYVEQGRELVHVNTRSGHGNFHMKPNGIFYIAAGRAAVAETQAFLKQRPQADLATQSGPMLVINGRLHPRFDRGSTSLKARNGVGVRADGKIIFAISHGEVSFDAFARLFRDGLNCPNALFLDGGSASSFYVPSLNSHDNILSLGPLLAVFERDRGAGRQ
;
A
#
# COMPACT_ATOMS: atom_id res chain seq x y z
N MET A 1 -29.94 83.39 30.73
CA MET A 1 -29.81 82.65 29.47
C MET A 1 -28.40 82.10 29.38
N PRO A 2 -28.15 80.84 29.66
CA PRO A 2 -26.83 80.24 29.51
C PRO A 2 -26.67 79.53 28.14
N LYS A 3 -25.54 79.76 27.53
CA LYS A 3 -25.12 79.22 26.23
C LYS A 3 -24.69 77.70 26.35
N ALA A 4 -25.37 76.89 25.55
CA ALA A 4 -24.97 75.50 25.41
C ALA A 4 -23.63 75.34 24.63
N ARG A 5 -22.68 74.64 25.18
CA ARG A 5 -21.44 74.23 24.51
C ARG A 5 -21.62 72.81 24.00
N THR A 6 -21.59 72.65 22.68
CA THR A 6 -21.59 71.39 21.99
C THR A 6 -20.14 70.77 22.04
N ILE A 7 -19.98 69.60 22.63
CA ILE A 7 -18.73 68.84 22.62
C ILE A 7 -18.86 67.86 21.52
N ALA A 8 -18.02 67.97 20.49
CA ALA A 8 -17.88 66.97 19.42
C ALA A 8 -16.95 65.86 19.90
N PHE A 9 -17.47 64.62 19.93
CA PHE A 9 -16.64 63.40 20.15
C PHE A 9 -16.11 62.96 18.78
N LEU A 10 -14.77 62.98 18.62
CA LEU A 10 -14.08 62.31 17.54
C LEU A 10 -14.01 60.80 17.88
N VAL A 11 -14.69 59.99 17.11
CA VAL A 11 -14.53 58.54 17.14
C VAL A 11 -13.40 58.20 16.18
N ALA A 12 -12.26 57.80 16.75
CA ALA A 12 -11.17 57.24 15.98
C ALA A 12 -11.50 55.79 15.63
N ALA A 13 -11.79 55.49 14.36
CA ALA A 13 -11.93 54.15 13.87
C ALA A 13 -10.56 53.49 13.74
N ALA A 14 -10.22 52.58 14.66
CA ALA A 14 -9.07 51.72 14.54
C ALA A 14 -9.37 50.59 13.51
N THR A 15 -8.80 50.69 12.33
CA THR A 15 -8.82 49.62 11.34
C THR A 15 -7.83 48.54 11.79
N THR A 16 -8.34 47.49 12.43
CA THR A 16 -7.60 46.24 12.63
C THR A 16 -7.52 45.53 11.28
N SER A 17 -6.35 45.60 10.63
CA SER A 17 -6.01 44.75 9.51
C SER A 17 -5.85 43.31 10.04
N LEU A 18 -6.87 42.48 9.78
CA LEU A 18 -6.78 41.03 9.90
C LEU A 18 -5.78 40.56 8.84
N PHE A 19 -4.57 40.24 9.26
CA PHE A 19 -3.66 39.43 8.48
C PHE A 19 -4.27 38.04 8.42
N ASP A 20 -5.00 37.73 7.36
CA ASP A 20 -5.32 36.39 6.94
C ASP A 20 -3.98 35.70 6.66
N HIS A 21 -3.46 35.02 7.67
CA HIS A 21 -2.44 34.00 7.46
C HIS A 21 -3.11 32.87 6.70
N ASN A 22 -2.99 32.95 5.38
CA ASN A 22 -3.33 31.88 4.47
C ASN A 22 -2.30 30.76 4.68
N ASP A 23 -2.43 30.01 5.76
CA ASP A 23 -1.77 28.74 5.98
C ASP A 23 -2.39 27.70 5.03
N SER A 24 -2.19 27.96 3.74
CA SER A 24 -2.28 26.93 2.72
C SER A 24 -1.03 26.06 2.81
N ALA A 25 -0.78 25.45 3.99
CA ALA A 25 -0.05 24.22 4.04
C ALA A 25 -0.84 23.27 3.12
N LEU A 26 -0.28 22.99 1.94
CA LEU A 26 -0.79 21.99 1.02
C LEU A 26 -0.92 20.70 1.84
N ALA A 27 -2.12 20.44 2.34
CA ALA A 27 -2.45 19.19 2.98
C ALA A 27 -2.15 18.11 1.93
N GLN A 28 -0.98 17.49 2.05
CA GLN A 28 -0.58 16.41 1.15
C GLN A 28 -1.68 15.36 1.23
N ALA A 29 -2.32 15.12 0.10
CA ALA A 29 -3.40 14.15 0.04
C ALA A 29 -2.86 12.81 0.54
N GLN A 30 -3.35 12.37 1.70
CA GLN A 30 -2.99 11.09 2.29
C GLN A 30 -3.21 10.00 1.25
N PRO A 31 -2.24 9.11 1.01
CA PRO A 31 -2.36 8.08 0.00
C PRO A 31 -3.45 7.06 0.32
N CYS A 32 -3.82 6.93 1.59
CA CYS A 32 -4.76 5.95 2.10
C CYS A 32 -6.09 6.58 2.52
N ARG A 33 -7.19 5.92 2.15
CA ARG A 33 -8.54 6.34 2.51
C ARG A 33 -9.44 5.14 2.73
N SER A 34 -10.47 5.30 3.55
CA SER A 34 -11.58 4.35 3.65
C SER A 34 -12.39 4.35 2.36
N ARG A 35 -12.85 3.19 1.93
CA ARG A 35 -13.70 3.01 0.75
C ARG A 35 -14.71 1.89 0.98
N GLU A 36 -15.96 2.15 0.64
CA GLU A 36 -16.98 1.12 0.54
C GLU A 36 -17.11 0.63 -0.91
N TYR A 37 -17.28 -0.68 -1.07
CA TYR A 37 -17.57 -1.32 -2.34
C TYR A 37 -18.38 -2.59 -2.11
N ALA A 38 -19.55 -2.72 -2.77
CA ALA A 38 -20.45 -3.86 -2.66
C ALA A 38 -20.73 -4.28 -1.20
N HIS A 39 -21.10 -3.29 -0.35
CA HIS A 39 -21.41 -3.44 1.09
C HIS A 39 -20.24 -3.90 1.98
N ASN A 40 -19.01 -3.84 1.49
CA ASN A 40 -17.83 -4.13 2.28
C ASN A 40 -16.96 -2.87 2.42
N ALA A 41 -16.35 -2.70 3.59
CA ALA A 41 -15.44 -1.60 3.87
C ALA A 41 -13.98 -2.02 3.67
N TYR A 42 -13.19 -1.11 3.11
CA TYR A 42 -11.78 -1.31 2.80
C TYR A 42 -10.96 -0.08 3.16
N THR A 43 -9.69 -0.26 3.48
CA THR A 43 -8.69 0.81 3.34
C THR A 43 -8.01 0.63 1.98
N VAL A 44 -7.97 1.70 1.20
CA VAL A 44 -7.34 1.71 -0.14
C VAL A 44 -6.28 2.79 -0.16
N CYS A 45 -5.07 2.42 -0.57
CA CYS A 45 -3.94 3.34 -0.72
C CYS A 45 -3.50 3.43 -2.17
N GLU A 46 -3.40 4.63 -2.70
CA GLU A 46 -2.93 4.92 -4.06
C GLU A 46 -1.49 5.44 -4.02
N VAL A 47 -0.60 4.83 -4.77
CA VAL A 47 0.83 5.13 -4.80
C VAL A 47 1.24 5.54 -6.21
N ASP A 48 1.87 6.71 -6.31
CA ASP A 48 2.45 7.25 -7.53
C ASP A 48 3.97 7.27 -7.38
N LEU A 49 4.69 6.52 -8.22
CA LEU A 49 6.16 6.45 -8.15
C LEU A 49 6.87 7.77 -8.45
N ALA A 50 6.17 8.76 -9.03
CA ALA A 50 6.72 10.11 -9.15
C ALA A 50 6.78 10.85 -7.81
N LYS A 51 5.94 10.46 -6.84
CA LYS A 51 5.80 11.12 -5.53
C LYS A 51 6.23 10.24 -4.36
N HIS A 52 6.21 8.93 -4.55
CA HIS A 52 6.40 7.96 -3.48
C HIS A 52 7.53 6.99 -3.81
N THR A 53 8.16 6.48 -2.77
CA THR A 53 9.13 5.38 -2.84
C THR A 53 8.52 4.14 -2.22
N VAL A 54 8.63 3.00 -2.90
CA VAL A 54 8.20 1.69 -2.40
C VAL A 54 9.44 0.88 -2.07
N ARG A 55 9.46 0.23 -0.91
CA ARG A 55 10.56 -0.65 -0.51
C ARG A 55 10.03 -1.94 0.09
N LEU A 56 10.82 -3.00 -0.03
CA LEU A 56 10.60 -4.28 0.65
C LEU A 56 11.58 -4.41 1.80
N TYR A 57 11.14 -5.09 2.86
CA TYR A 57 11.91 -5.38 4.06
C TYR A 57 11.63 -6.79 4.52
N TRP A 58 12.66 -7.58 4.75
CA TRP A 58 12.54 -8.91 5.32
C TRP A 58 13.39 -9.06 6.57
N LYS A 59 14.68 -8.80 6.46
CA LYS A 59 15.64 -8.96 7.56
C LYS A 59 16.37 -7.67 7.86
N ARG A 60 16.69 -7.49 9.13
CA ARG A 60 17.60 -6.45 9.60
C ARG A 60 19.04 -6.78 9.21
N SER A 61 19.96 -5.87 9.44
CA SER A 61 21.40 -6.04 9.20
C SER A 61 22.02 -7.20 9.97
N ASP A 62 21.47 -7.54 11.14
CA ASP A 62 21.88 -8.69 11.97
C ASP A 62 21.30 -10.03 11.47
N GLY A 63 20.53 -10.05 10.38
CA GLY A 63 19.90 -11.23 9.82
C GLY A 63 18.56 -11.62 10.46
N THR A 64 18.10 -10.94 11.50
CA THR A 64 16.80 -11.22 12.14
C THR A 64 15.65 -10.63 11.31
N PRO A 65 14.50 -11.33 11.16
CA PRO A 65 13.32 -10.76 10.51
C PRO A 65 12.80 -9.53 11.25
N TYR A 66 12.23 -8.57 10.51
CA TYR A 66 11.49 -7.45 11.12
C TYR A 66 10.28 -7.95 11.91
N ALA A 67 9.62 -8.96 11.44
CA ALA A 67 8.49 -9.69 12.02
C ALA A 67 7.21 -8.88 12.27
N TYR A 68 7.30 -7.58 12.55
CA TYR A 68 6.14 -6.74 12.85
C TYR A 68 6.22 -5.42 12.11
N LEU A 69 5.07 -4.92 11.61
CA LEU A 69 5.00 -3.60 10.97
C LEU A 69 5.42 -2.47 11.94
N SER A 70 5.08 -2.60 13.22
CA SER A 70 5.45 -1.65 14.27
C SER A 70 6.96 -1.59 14.54
N ASN A 71 7.73 -2.58 14.08
CA ASN A 71 9.19 -2.56 14.16
C ASN A 71 9.85 -1.70 13.07
N LEU A 72 9.16 -1.44 11.95
CA LEU A 72 9.70 -0.67 10.85
C LEU A 72 10.05 0.77 11.27
N PRO A 73 9.16 1.57 11.90
CA PRO A 73 9.48 2.94 12.27
C PRO A 73 10.72 3.04 13.19
N ARG A 74 10.87 2.11 14.14
CA ARG A 74 12.02 2.07 15.03
C ARG A 74 13.34 1.77 14.31
N ALA A 75 13.28 0.91 13.28
CA ALA A 75 14.47 0.49 12.54
C ALA A 75 14.84 1.47 11.42
N LEU A 76 13.89 2.29 10.98
CA LEU A 76 14.08 3.26 9.91
C LEU A 76 14.55 4.62 10.42
N GLU A 77 14.51 4.86 11.75
CA GLU A 77 14.96 6.11 12.39
C GLU A 77 14.38 7.36 11.71
N ARG A 78 15.24 8.20 11.10
CA ARG A 78 14.83 9.43 10.41
C ARG A 78 13.94 9.17 9.17
N GLU A 79 14.07 8.03 8.51
CA GLU A 79 13.21 7.69 7.37
C GLU A 79 11.77 7.39 7.82
N ALA A 80 11.55 7.09 9.12
CA ALA A 80 10.22 6.86 9.66
C ALA A 80 9.29 8.06 9.49
N ASP A 81 9.81 9.27 9.50
CA ASP A 81 9.03 10.51 9.37
C ASP A 81 8.37 10.63 7.98
N THR A 82 8.90 9.95 6.97
CA THR A 82 8.35 9.93 5.61
C THR A 82 7.51 8.69 5.32
N LEU A 83 7.34 7.79 6.29
CA LEU A 83 6.54 6.57 6.13
C LEU A 83 5.05 6.91 6.03
N LEU A 84 4.47 6.62 4.88
CA LEU A 84 3.05 6.84 4.61
C LEU A 84 2.19 5.65 5.05
N PHE A 85 2.63 4.44 4.74
CA PHE A 85 2.03 3.20 5.23
C PHE A 85 2.96 2.01 5.01
N ALA A 86 2.66 0.92 5.72
CA ALA A 86 3.29 -0.38 5.52
C ALA A 86 2.25 -1.50 5.54
N THR A 87 2.56 -2.62 4.88
CA THR A 87 1.73 -3.83 4.82
C THR A 87 2.61 -5.07 4.74
N ASN A 88 2.07 -6.23 5.06
CA ASN A 88 2.74 -7.48 4.69
C ASN A 88 2.84 -7.59 3.17
N ALA A 89 3.92 -8.18 2.68
CA ALA A 89 4.15 -8.44 1.26
C ALA A 89 3.66 -9.85 0.87
N GLY A 90 4.42 -10.57 0.05
CA GLY A 90 4.07 -11.92 -0.39
C GLY A 90 4.14 -12.95 0.73
N MET A 91 3.65 -14.15 0.43
CA MET A 91 3.53 -15.24 1.39
C MET A 91 4.86 -15.75 1.89
N PHE A 92 4.86 -16.27 3.11
CA PHE A 92 6.04 -16.75 3.82
C PHE A 92 5.75 -18.07 4.54
N ASP A 93 6.81 -18.77 4.91
CA ASP A 93 6.78 -20.02 5.66
C ASP A 93 6.80 -19.77 7.19
N PRO A 94 6.65 -20.80 8.04
CA PRO A 94 6.71 -20.65 9.49
C PRO A 94 8.02 -20.05 10.03
N ALA A 95 9.10 -20.09 9.24
CA ALA A 95 10.37 -19.44 9.57
C ALA A 95 10.43 -17.98 9.08
N LEU A 96 9.29 -17.40 8.68
CA LEU A 96 9.15 -16.06 8.14
C LEU A 96 9.94 -15.81 6.83
N LYS A 97 10.30 -16.89 6.14
CA LYS A 97 11.02 -16.82 4.87
C LYS A 97 10.02 -16.70 3.71
N PRO A 98 10.23 -15.77 2.73
CA PRO A 98 9.40 -15.72 1.53
C PRO A 98 9.33 -17.06 0.82
N VAL A 99 8.13 -17.54 0.47
CA VAL A 99 7.91 -18.84 -0.21
C VAL A 99 8.21 -18.77 -1.70
N GLY A 100 8.29 -17.60 -2.28
CA GLY A 100 8.56 -17.36 -3.70
C GLY A 100 9.50 -16.19 -3.91
N LEU A 101 9.56 -15.70 -5.14
CA LEU A 101 10.48 -14.64 -5.53
C LEU A 101 10.46 -13.49 -4.52
N TYR A 102 11.64 -13.11 -4.09
CA TYR A 102 11.87 -11.94 -3.27
C TYR A 102 13.12 -11.22 -3.73
N VAL A 103 12.93 -9.99 -4.24
CA VAL A 103 14.00 -9.09 -4.67
C VAL A 103 13.94 -7.84 -3.82
N GLU A 104 15.04 -7.49 -3.20
CA GLU A 104 15.20 -6.31 -2.35
C GLU A 104 16.42 -5.52 -2.81
N GLN A 105 16.25 -4.24 -3.12
CA GLN A 105 17.32 -3.37 -3.62
C GLN A 105 18.06 -3.95 -4.82
N GLY A 106 17.33 -4.51 -5.79
CA GLY A 106 17.87 -5.12 -7.00
C GLY A 106 18.54 -6.49 -6.80
N ARG A 107 18.57 -7.02 -5.57
CA ARG A 107 19.17 -8.33 -5.26
C ARG A 107 18.09 -9.39 -5.08
N GLU A 108 18.16 -10.44 -5.86
CA GLU A 108 17.31 -11.62 -5.69
C GLU A 108 17.78 -12.46 -4.48
N LEU A 109 16.99 -12.44 -3.42
CA LEU A 109 17.28 -13.15 -2.16
C LEU A 109 16.56 -14.50 -2.07
N VAL A 110 15.43 -14.65 -2.79
CA VAL A 110 14.70 -15.91 -2.93
C VAL A 110 14.25 -16.05 -4.37
N HIS A 111 14.47 -17.23 -4.96
CA HIS A 111 14.13 -17.51 -6.36
C HIS A 111 12.62 -17.66 -6.59
N VAL A 112 12.21 -17.48 -7.85
CA VAL A 112 10.83 -17.74 -8.28
C VAL A 112 10.42 -19.16 -7.94
N ASN A 113 9.26 -19.31 -7.32
CA ASN A 113 8.68 -20.60 -7.00
C ASN A 113 7.56 -20.96 -8.01
N THR A 114 7.83 -21.94 -8.86
CA THR A 114 6.89 -22.46 -9.86
C THR A 114 6.24 -23.77 -9.45
N ARG A 115 6.60 -24.32 -8.30
CA ARG A 115 6.12 -25.64 -7.82
C ARG A 115 4.59 -25.65 -7.69
N SER A 116 4.03 -26.83 -7.80
CA SER A 116 2.64 -27.09 -7.41
C SER A 116 2.58 -27.42 -5.91
N GLY A 117 1.42 -27.23 -5.31
CA GLY A 117 1.23 -27.48 -3.87
C GLY A 117 -0.17 -27.11 -3.43
N HIS A 118 -0.37 -27.13 -2.12
CA HIS A 118 -1.63 -26.75 -1.48
C HIS A 118 -1.61 -25.27 -1.03
N GLY A 119 -2.78 -24.74 -0.77
CA GLY A 119 -2.96 -23.36 -0.27
C GLY A 119 -2.97 -22.31 -1.36
N ASN A 120 -3.17 -21.08 -0.92
CA ASN A 120 -3.42 -19.93 -1.81
C ASN A 120 -2.23 -19.61 -2.71
N PHE A 121 -1.00 -19.72 -2.21
CA PHE A 121 0.22 -19.50 -2.99
C PHE A 121 0.25 -20.35 -4.27
N HIS A 122 -0.19 -21.61 -4.16
CA HIS A 122 -0.18 -22.60 -5.25
C HIS A 122 -1.47 -22.61 -6.07
N MET A 123 -2.45 -21.74 -5.77
CA MET A 123 -3.64 -21.56 -6.61
C MET A 123 -3.23 -20.76 -7.85
N LYS A 124 -2.86 -21.50 -8.90
CA LYS A 124 -2.42 -20.90 -10.17
C LYS A 124 -3.61 -20.44 -11.04
N PRO A 125 -3.41 -19.31 -11.77
CA PRO A 125 -2.21 -18.52 -11.87
C PRO A 125 -1.94 -17.70 -10.59
N ASN A 126 -0.72 -17.85 -10.05
CA ASN A 126 -0.16 -16.96 -9.07
C ASN A 126 0.71 -15.90 -9.76
N GLY A 127 1.19 -14.91 -9.03
CA GLY A 127 1.83 -13.77 -9.67
C GLY A 127 2.93 -13.12 -8.84
N ILE A 128 3.50 -12.10 -9.44
CA ILE A 128 4.58 -11.31 -8.89
C ILE A 128 4.21 -9.83 -9.02
N PHE A 129 4.24 -9.12 -7.91
CA PHE A 129 4.31 -7.66 -7.90
C PHE A 129 5.76 -7.25 -7.94
N TYR A 130 6.12 -6.33 -8.84
CA TYR A 130 7.49 -5.85 -8.99
C TYR A 130 7.56 -4.39 -9.47
N ILE A 131 8.69 -3.77 -9.21
CA ILE A 131 9.08 -2.50 -9.80
C ILE A 131 10.38 -2.72 -10.56
N ALA A 132 10.43 -2.28 -11.81
CA ALA A 132 11.59 -2.35 -12.68
C ALA A 132 11.66 -1.09 -13.55
N ALA A 133 12.84 -0.50 -13.69
CA ALA A 133 13.05 0.73 -14.47
C ALA A 133 12.03 1.84 -14.16
N GLY A 134 11.71 2.04 -12.86
CA GLY A 134 10.77 3.06 -12.38
C GLY A 134 9.30 2.79 -12.71
N ARG A 135 8.94 1.59 -13.14
CA ARG A 135 7.55 1.19 -13.46
C ARG A 135 7.11 0.01 -12.59
N ALA A 136 5.93 0.13 -12.04
CA ALA A 136 5.31 -0.96 -11.30
C ALA A 136 4.49 -1.87 -12.22
N ALA A 137 4.46 -3.16 -11.92
CA ALA A 137 3.61 -4.12 -12.58
C ALA A 137 3.21 -5.28 -11.66
N VAL A 138 2.08 -5.90 -11.98
CA VAL A 138 1.68 -7.22 -11.49
C VAL A 138 1.61 -8.13 -12.71
N ALA A 139 2.40 -9.20 -12.69
CA ALA A 139 2.44 -10.19 -13.77
C ALA A 139 2.16 -11.60 -13.25
N GLU A 140 1.54 -12.42 -14.09
CA GLU A 140 1.48 -13.87 -13.87
C GLU A 140 2.91 -14.43 -13.87
N THR A 141 3.15 -15.43 -13.01
CA THR A 141 4.51 -15.95 -12.78
C THR A 141 5.21 -16.42 -14.05
N GLN A 142 4.51 -17.10 -14.98
CA GLN A 142 5.14 -17.55 -16.23
C GLN A 142 5.40 -16.38 -17.19
N ALA A 143 4.51 -15.38 -17.21
CA ALA A 143 4.74 -14.16 -17.98
C ALA A 143 5.95 -13.38 -17.46
N PHE A 144 6.12 -13.27 -16.15
CA PHE A 144 7.32 -12.67 -15.54
C PHE A 144 8.60 -13.40 -15.93
N LEU A 145 8.61 -14.74 -15.83
CA LEU A 145 9.75 -15.58 -16.22
C LEU A 145 10.10 -15.43 -17.70
N LYS A 146 9.10 -15.26 -18.57
CA LYS A 146 9.34 -15.02 -20.00
C LYS A 146 9.94 -13.65 -20.28
N GLN A 147 9.46 -12.61 -19.56
CA GLN A 147 9.92 -11.23 -19.74
C GLN A 147 11.28 -10.97 -19.08
N ARG A 148 11.57 -11.66 -17.97
CA ARG A 148 12.80 -11.52 -17.16
C ARG A 148 13.17 -10.06 -16.86
N PRO A 149 12.26 -9.24 -16.28
CA PRO A 149 12.60 -7.86 -15.98
C PRO A 149 13.68 -7.81 -14.90
N GLN A 150 14.61 -6.85 -15.03
CA GLN A 150 15.52 -6.52 -13.93
C GLN A 150 14.73 -5.74 -12.88
N ALA A 151 14.24 -6.44 -11.86
CA ALA A 151 13.42 -5.83 -10.83
C ALA A 151 14.29 -5.17 -9.76
N ASP A 152 13.96 -3.91 -9.43
CA ASP A 152 14.50 -3.20 -8.28
C ASP A 152 13.95 -3.79 -6.97
N LEU A 153 12.69 -4.19 -7.01
CA LEU A 153 12.01 -4.99 -5.98
C LEU A 153 10.99 -5.94 -6.62
N ALA A 154 10.79 -7.10 -6.00
CA ALA A 154 9.74 -8.04 -6.40
C ALA A 154 9.31 -8.91 -5.22
N THR A 155 8.03 -9.26 -5.19
CA THR A 155 7.46 -10.22 -4.24
C THR A 155 6.45 -11.12 -4.94
N GLN A 156 6.63 -12.44 -4.80
CA GLN A 156 5.70 -13.42 -5.34
C GLN A 156 4.66 -13.80 -4.31
N SER A 157 3.43 -13.93 -4.77
CA SER A 157 2.30 -14.34 -3.93
C SER A 157 1.22 -15.03 -4.77
N GLY A 158 0.07 -15.31 -4.19
CA GLY A 158 -1.03 -15.92 -4.94
C GLY A 158 -2.29 -16.16 -4.12
N PRO A 159 -3.40 -16.29 -4.85
CA PRO A 159 -3.56 -16.27 -6.29
C PRO A 159 -3.50 -14.85 -6.90
N MET A 160 -3.38 -14.74 -8.22
CA MET A 160 -3.74 -13.49 -8.87
C MET A 160 -5.24 -13.24 -8.68
N LEU A 161 -5.61 -11.98 -8.43
CA LEU A 161 -7.01 -11.57 -8.26
C LEU A 161 -7.63 -11.23 -9.62
N VAL A 162 -6.89 -10.44 -10.41
CA VAL A 162 -7.27 -10.01 -11.76
C VAL A 162 -6.11 -10.29 -12.70
N ILE A 163 -6.42 -10.81 -13.88
CA ILE A 163 -5.47 -11.20 -14.91
C ILE A 163 -5.95 -10.61 -16.24
N ASN A 164 -5.27 -9.59 -16.75
CA ASN A 164 -5.65 -8.91 -17.99
C ASN A 164 -7.15 -8.54 -18.03
N GLY A 165 -7.66 -7.94 -16.95
CA GLY A 165 -9.05 -7.52 -16.80
C GLY A 165 -10.05 -8.64 -16.49
N ARG A 166 -9.61 -9.89 -16.34
CA ARG A 166 -10.48 -11.02 -15.99
C ARG A 166 -10.23 -11.47 -14.56
N LEU A 167 -11.28 -11.85 -13.86
CA LEU A 167 -11.15 -12.47 -12.54
C LEU A 167 -10.45 -13.83 -12.66
N HIS A 168 -9.77 -14.22 -11.61
CA HIS A 168 -9.15 -15.54 -11.53
C HIS A 168 -10.18 -16.65 -11.78
N PRO A 169 -9.92 -17.62 -12.68
CA PRO A 169 -10.94 -18.58 -13.15
C PRO A 169 -11.48 -19.54 -12.09
N ARG A 170 -10.76 -19.69 -10.96
CA ARG A 170 -11.17 -20.56 -9.85
C ARG A 170 -11.97 -19.83 -8.74
N PHE A 171 -12.28 -18.55 -8.93
CA PHE A 171 -13.08 -17.84 -7.94
C PHE A 171 -14.56 -18.11 -8.15
N ASP A 172 -15.20 -18.49 -7.07
CA ASP A 172 -16.64 -18.73 -7.01
C ASP A 172 -17.33 -17.56 -6.31
N ARG A 173 -18.35 -17.00 -6.99
CA ARG A 173 -19.18 -15.92 -6.44
C ARG A 173 -19.95 -16.34 -5.19
N GLY A 174 -20.32 -17.61 -5.09
CA GLY A 174 -21.02 -18.21 -3.95
C GLY A 174 -20.11 -18.72 -2.84
N SER A 175 -18.79 -18.46 -2.93
CA SER A 175 -17.83 -18.99 -1.96
C SER A 175 -18.11 -18.53 -0.54
N THR A 176 -18.19 -19.47 0.39
CA THR A 176 -18.30 -19.25 1.84
C THR A 176 -16.93 -19.10 2.52
N SER A 177 -15.82 -19.18 1.78
CA SER A 177 -14.48 -18.98 2.31
C SER A 177 -14.21 -17.48 2.49
N LEU A 178 -14.66 -16.94 3.60
CA LEU A 178 -14.51 -15.55 3.98
C LEU A 178 -13.30 -15.38 4.88
N LYS A 179 -12.44 -14.38 4.57
CA LYS A 179 -11.24 -14.03 5.36
C LYS A 179 -10.94 -12.54 5.18
N ALA A 180 -10.24 -11.94 6.14
CA ALA A 180 -9.56 -10.68 5.91
C ALA A 180 -8.58 -10.84 4.74
N ARG A 181 -8.54 -9.86 3.84
CA ARG A 181 -7.71 -9.94 2.63
C ARG A 181 -7.00 -8.64 2.37
N ASN A 182 -5.75 -8.74 1.93
CA ASN A 182 -5.02 -7.61 1.38
C ASN A 182 -4.43 -7.97 0.01
N GLY A 183 -4.11 -6.96 -0.77
CA GLY A 183 -3.64 -7.17 -2.13
C GLY A 183 -3.06 -5.91 -2.74
N VAL A 184 -2.45 -6.09 -3.90
CA VAL A 184 -1.86 -5.03 -4.71
C VAL A 184 -2.33 -5.16 -6.15
N GLY A 185 -2.67 -4.03 -6.77
CA GLY A 185 -2.98 -3.93 -8.19
C GLY A 185 -2.21 -2.78 -8.83
N VAL A 186 -2.10 -2.80 -10.15
CA VAL A 186 -1.51 -1.69 -10.91
C VAL A 186 -2.51 -1.27 -11.97
N ARG A 187 -2.85 0.02 -11.98
CA ARG A 187 -3.76 0.61 -12.97
C ARG A 187 -3.05 0.89 -14.30
N ALA A 188 -3.84 1.16 -15.34
CA ALA A 188 -3.31 1.49 -16.66
C ALA A 188 -2.49 2.80 -16.68
N ASP A 189 -2.75 3.73 -15.74
CA ASP A 189 -1.98 4.96 -15.56
C ASP A 189 -0.66 4.75 -14.78
N GLY A 190 -0.32 3.50 -14.45
CA GLY A 190 0.89 3.13 -13.73
C GLY A 190 0.82 3.29 -12.21
N LYS A 191 -0.29 3.77 -11.65
CA LYS A 191 -0.44 3.90 -10.21
C LYS A 191 -0.63 2.54 -9.55
N ILE A 192 0.01 2.36 -8.41
CA ILE A 192 -0.08 1.15 -7.61
C ILE A 192 -1.23 1.34 -6.61
N ILE A 193 -2.08 0.34 -6.49
CA ILE A 193 -3.20 0.33 -5.56
C ILE A 193 -3.00 -0.81 -4.56
N PHE A 194 -2.92 -0.45 -3.29
CA PHE A 194 -3.00 -1.42 -2.19
C PHE A 194 -4.38 -1.36 -1.57
N ALA A 195 -4.91 -2.51 -1.17
CA ALA A 195 -6.18 -2.56 -0.45
C ALA A 195 -6.16 -3.64 0.63
N ILE A 196 -6.85 -3.37 1.74
CA ILE A 196 -7.15 -4.35 2.80
C ILE A 196 -8.64 -4.26 3.14
N SER A 197 -9.28 -5.40 3.37
CA SER A 197 -10.66 -5.45 3.85
C SER A 197 -10.72 -5.26 5.37
N HIS A 198 -11.69 -4.48 5.86
CA HIS A 198 -11.91 -4.33 7.31
C HIS A 198 -12.62 -5.54 7.92
N GLY A 199 -13.33 -6.30 7.09
CA GLY A 199 -13.99 -7.53 7.46
C GLY A 199 -13.56 -8.70 6.60
N GLU A 200 -14.20 -9.85 6.81
CA GLU A 200 -13.97 -11.06 6.03
C GLU A 200 -14.71 -10.99 4.69
N VAL A 201 -14.02 -11.22 3.58
CA VAL A 201 -14.54 -11.21 2.22
C VAL A 201 -14.10 -12.44 1.43
N SER A 202 -14.89 -12.85 0.42
CA SER A 202 -14.49 -13.91 -0.50
C SER A 202 -13.40 -13.43 -1.47
N PHE A 203 -12.70 -14.34 -2.13
CA PHE A 203 -11.77 -13.97 -3.21
C PHE A 203 -12.49 -13.29 -4.38
N ASP A 204 -13.69 -13.75 -4.74
CA ASP A 204 -14.48 -13.13 -5.83
C ASP A 204 -14.82 -11.67 -5.51
N ALA A 205 -15.33 -11.40 -4.30
CA ALA A 205 -15.66 -10.04 -3.88
C ALA A 205 -14.42 -9.13 -3.86
N PHE A 206 -13.31 -9.62 -3.34
CA PHE A 206 -12.06 -8.86 -3.28
C PHE A 206 -11.44 -8.62 -4.65
N ALA A 207 -11.52 -9.59 -5.54
CA ALA A 207 -11.06 -9.45 -6.92
C ALA A 207 -11.90 -8.46 -7.73
N ARG A 208 -13.23 -8.43 -7.52
CA ARG A 208 -14.14 -7.42 -8.12
C ARG A 208 -13.83 -6.01 -7.62
N LEU A 209 -13.47 -5.84 -6.35
CA LEU A 209 -12.98 -4.55 -5.87
C LEU A 209 -11.82 -4.05 -6.74
N PHE A 210 -10.80 -4.88 -7.00
CA PHE A 210 -9.65 -4.48 -7.81
C PHE A 210 -10.01 -4.22 -9.27
N ARG A 211 -10.79 -5.10 -9.89
CA ARG A 211 -11.16 -4.97 -11.31
C ARG A 211 -12.14 -3.83 -11.55
N ASP A 212 -13.28 -3.84 -10.84
CA ASP A 212 -14.44 -2.99 -11.13
C ASP A 212 -14.42 -1.70 -10.31
N GLY A 213 -13.98 -1.80 -9.03
CA GLY A 213 -13.95 -0.68 -8.11
C GLY A 213 -12.68 0.18 -8.21
N LEU A 214 -11.55 -0.42 -8.56
CA LEU A 214 -10.22 0.23 -8.54
C LEU A 214 -9.57 0.29 -9.93
N ASN A 215 -10.19 -0.28 -10.97
CA ASN A 215 -9.73 -0.27 -12.36
C ASN A 215 -8.31 -0.84 -12.55
N CYS A 216 -7.99 -1.93 -11.85
CA CYS A 216 -6.72 -2.62 -11.97
C CYS A 216 -6.85 -3.80 -12.94
N PRO A 217 -6.26 -3.74 -14.16
CA PRO A 217 -6.27 -4.85 -15.10
C PRO A 217 -5.49 -6.07 -14.61
N ASN A 218 -4.53 -5.86 -13.71
CA ASN A 218 -3.81 -6.92 -13.02
C ASN A 218 -3.75 -6.63 -11.53
N ALA A 219 -4.04 -7.63 -10.71
CA ALA A 219 -3.98 -7.54 -9.25
C ALA A 219 -3.61 -8.88 -8.63
N LEU A 220 -2.92 -8.81 -7.52
CA LEU A 220 -2.34 -9.95 -6.79
C LEU A 220 -2.83 -9.93 -5.33
N PHE A 221 -3.28 -11.07 -4.85
CA PHE A 221 -3.47 -11.30 -3.43
C PHE A 221 -2.11 -11.42 -2.75
N LEU A 222 -1.92 -10.70 -1.66
CA LEU A 222 -0.78 -10.83 -0.78
C LEU A 222 -1.04 -11.91 0.27
N ASP A 223 -0.40 -11.88 1.43
CA ASP A 223 -0.69 -12.88 2.45
C ASP A 223 -1.85 -12.42 3.34
N GLY A 224 -2.97 -13.12 3.23
CA GLY A 224 -4.24 -12.75 3.88
C GLY A 224 -4.55 -13.55 5.14
N GLY A 225 -5.80 -13.44 5.60
CA GLY A 225 -6.25 -14.03 6.85
C GLY A 225 -5.60 -13.33 8.04
N SER A 226 -5.04 -14.08 8.98
CA SER A 226 -4.38 -13.54 10.17
C SER A 226 -3.07 -12.76 9.87
N ALA A 227 -2.49 -12.92 8.68
CA ALA A 227 -1.33 -12.17 8.23
C ALA A 227 -1.70 -10.84 7.54
N SER A 228 -2.97 -10.60 7.20
CA SER A 228 -3.42 -9.32 6.64
C SER A 228 -3.15 -8.20 7.63
N SER A 229 -2.21 -7.35 7.32
CA SER A 229 -1.76 -6.28 8.22
C SER A 229 -1.51 -5.01 7.45
N PHE A 230 -1.93 -3.88 8.05
CA PHE A 230 -1.75 -2.54 7.50
C PHE A 230 -1.39 -1.58 8.64
N TYR A 231 -0.31 -0.86 8.46
CA TYR A 231 0.11 0.22 9.34
C TYR A 231 0.01 1.54 8.59
N VAL A 232 -0.92 2.39 9.00
CA VAL A 232 -1.13 3.71 8.41
C VAL A 232 -1.04 4.74 9.52
N PRO A 233 0.09 5.45 9.68
CA PRO A 233 0.30 6.41 10.78
C PRO A 233 -0.80 7.47 10.85
N SER A 234 -1.23 8.01 9.71
CA SER A 234 -2.25 9.06 9.63
C SER A 234 -3.66 8.61 10.02
N LEU A 235 -3.94 7.31 10.02
CA LEU A 235 -5.22 6.72 10.43
C LEU A 235 -5.14 6.07 11.82
N ASN A 236 -4.00 6.20 12.50
CA ASN A 236 -3.71 5.53 13.78
C ASN A 236 -4.06 4.02 13.76
N SER A 237 -3.85 3.39 12.61
CA SER A 237 -4.18 2.00 12.35
C SER A 237 -2.96 1.12 12.57
N HIS A 238 -3.06 0.18 13.50
CA HIS A 238 -2.00 -0.76 13.87
C HIS A 238 -2.56 -2.17 13.88
N ASP A 239 -2.55 -2.83 12.72
CA ASP A 239 -3.02 -4.21 12.63
C ASP A 239 -1.84 -5.17 12.59
N ASN A 240 -1.47 -5.70 13.75
CA ASN A 240 -0.35 -6.60 13.84
C ASN A 240 -0.58 -7.67 14.91
N ILE A 241 -1.26 -8.75 14.53
CA ILE A 241 -1.57 -9.84 15.46
C ILE A 241 -0.50 -10.94 15.40
N LEU A 242 0.12 -11.18 14.23
CA LEU A 242 1.08 -12.26 14.03
C LEU A 242 2.42 -11.75 13.51
N SER A 243 3.47 -12.54 13.73
CA SER A 243 4.76 -12.33 13.10
C SER A 243 4.64 -12.49 11.59
N LEU A 244 5.21 -11.55 10.86
CA LEU A 244 5.17 -11.45 9.40
C LEU A 244 6.54 -11.78 8.80
N GLY A 245 6.54 -12.36 7.61
CA GLY A 245 7.73 -12.53 6.81
C GLY A 245 8.13 -11.23 6.10
N PRO A 246 8.05 -11.16 4.76
CA PRO A 246 8.39 -9.94 4.03
C PRO A 246 7.35 -8.85 4.23
N LEU A 247 7.83 -7.63 4.40
CA LEU A 247 7.05 -6.41 4.56
C LEU A 247 7.24 -5.50 3.36
N LEU A 248 6.24 -4.67 3.09
CA LEU A 248 6.29 -3.61 2.09
C LEU A 248 5.98 -2.28 2.77
N ALA A 249 6.77 -1.26 2.48
CA ALA A 249 6.56 0.08 3.01
C ALA A 249 6.60 1.11 1.88
N VAL A 250 5.80 2.16 2.05
CA VAL A 250 5.67 3.28 1.12
C VAL A 250 6.01 4.55 1.86
N PHE A 251 6.90 5.33 1.25
CA PHE A 251 7.42 6.58 1.80
C PHE A 251 7.09 7.73 0.87
N GLU A 252 7.00 8.91 1.43
CA GLU A 252 7.06 10.13 0.65
C GLU A 252 8.45 10.25 0.00
N ARG A 253 8.48 10.59 -1.29
CA ARG A 253 9.74 10.82 -1.98
C ARG A 253 10.27 12.20 -1.61
N ASP A 254 11.48 12.24 -1.10
CA ASP A 254 12.18 13.50 -0.84
C ASP A 254 12.36 14.28 -2.15
N ARG A 255 11.81 15.48 -2.22
CA ARG A 255 11.88 16.35 -3.41
C ARG A 255 13.24 17.02 -3.57
N GLY A 256 14.15 16.82 -2.59
CA GLY A 256 15.48 17.45 -2.56
C GLY A 256 16.57 16.67 -3.30
N ALA A 257 16.40 15.37 -3.58
CA ALA A 257 17.48 14.52 -4.12
C ALA A 257 17.66 14.57 -5.65
N GLY A 258 16.96 15.44 -6.35
CA GLY A 258 16.96 15.51 -7.83
C GLY A 258 17.66 16.72 -8.46
N ARG A 259 18.44 17.50 -7.68
CA ARG A 259 19.22 18.63 -8.23
C ARG A 259 20.67 18.55 -7.74
N GLN A 260 21.44 17.71 -8.36
CA GLN A 260 22.89 17.85 -8.48
C GLN A 260 23.29 17.43 -9.89
#